data_f0408c53903cca98233f56ca7531da5b
#
_entry.id   f0408c53903cca98233f56ca7531da5b
#
_cell.length_a   1.000
_cell.length_b   1.000
_cell.length_c   1.000
_cell.angle_alpha   90.00
_cell.angle_beta   90.00
_cell.angle_gamma   90.00
#
_symmetry.space_group_name_H-M   'P 1'
#
loop_
_entity.id
_entity.type
_entity.pdbx_description
1 polymer ?
#
loop_
_entity_poly.entity_id
_entity_poly.type
_entity_poly.pdbx_seq_one_letter_code
_entity_poly.pdbx_strand_id
1 'polypeptide(L)'
;MQKKTKESPKQQDGLSLKNKHLTIHKELYRQRTCFNARFFLYLCRIFTRTIVIMTKANKVLFITQEITPYVSESEMANIGRHLPQAIQEKGREIRTFMPKWGNINERRNQLHEVIRLSGMNLIIDDTDHPLIIKVASIQSARMQVYFIDNDDYFQNRLQTADENGVEYDDNDSRAIF
;
A
#
# COMPACT_ATOMS: atom_id res chain seq x y z
N MET A 1 39.13 11.47 94.45
CA MET A 1 39.14 10.33 93.51
C MET A 1 38.12 10.59 92.49
N GLN A 2 38.49 11.08 91.33
CA GLN A 2 37.58 11.21 90.14
C GLN A 2 38.24 10.54 88.99
N LYS A 3 37.54 9.47 88.46
CA LYS A 3 37.93 8.77 87.26
C LYS A 3 37.43 9.52 86.04
N LYS A 4 38.33 9.95 85.18
CA LYS A 4 38.04 10.43 83.82
C LYS A 4 37.87 9.26 82.92
N THR A 5 36.70 9.07 82.33
CA THR A 5 36.42 8.17 81.25
C THR A 5 36.74 8.87 79.93
N LYS A 6 37.62 8.29 79.12
CA LYS A 6 37.94 8.74 77.78
C LYS A 6 36.88 8.17 76.79
N GLU A 7 36.11 9.04 76.16
CA GLU A 7 35.32 8.70 75.02
C GLU A 7 36.16 8.66 73.70
N SER A 8 36.00 7.63 72.94
CA SER A 8 36.75 7.43 71.69
C SER A 8 36.01 8.06 70.47
N PRO A 9 36.71 8.72 69.54
CA PRO A 9 36.12 9.34 68.38
C PRO A 9 36.15 8.35 67.16
N LYS A 10 35.13 7.49 67.06
CA LYS A 10 35.07 6.53 65.90
C LYS A 10 33.70 6.41 65.23
N GLN A 11 32.82 7.35 65.34
CA GLN A 11 31.49 7.20 64.75
C GLN A 11 31.04 8.31 63.76
N GLN A 12 31.87 9.29 63.43
CA GLN A 12 31.51 10.37 62.51
C GLN A 12 31.96 10.18 61.06
N ASP A 13 32.96 9.35 60.79
CA ASP A 13 33.52 9.19 59.44
C ASP A 13 32.71 8.24 58.56
N GLY A 14 31.93 7.30 59.14
CA GLY A 14 31.12 6.35 58.39
C GLY A 14 29.88 6.91 57.71
N LEU A 15 29.31 8.00 58.27
CA LEU A 15 28.09 8.61 57.73
C LEU A 15 28.39 9.54 56.57
N SER A 16 29.56 10.17 56.58
CA SER A 16 30.04 11.04 55.48
C SER A 16 30.35 10.24 54.21
N LEU A 17 30.98 9.06 54.35
CA LEU A 17 31.31 8.19 53.22
C LEU A 17 30.08 7.55 52.59
N LYS A 18 29.06 7.14 53.37
CA LYS A 18 27.81 6.59 52.85
C LYS A 18 27.02 7.63 52.05
N ASN A 19 26.98 8.88 52.52
CA ASN A 19 26.28 9.95 51.79
C ASN A 19 26.99 10.33 50.50
N LYS A 20 28.31 10.35 50.47
CA LYS A 20 29.07 10.57 49.20
C LYS A 20 28.84 9.44 48.18
N HIS A 21 28.81 8.19 48.64
CA HIS A 21 28.55 7.04 47.74
C HIS A 21 27.13 7.05 47.16
N LEU A 22 26.15 7.47 47.99
CA LEU A 22 24.75 7.58 47.53
C LEU A 22 24.54 8.72 46.54
N THR A 23 25.27 9.81 46.68
CA THR A 23 25.22 10.96 45.76
C THR A 23 25.86 10.62 44.42
N ILE A 24 27.01 9.95 44.44
CA ILE A 24 27.70 9.50 43.21
C ILE A 24 26.85 8.48 42.46
N HIS A 25 26.17 7.56 43.16
CA HIS A 25 25.29 6.57 42.54
C HIS A 25 24.05 7.22 41.90
N LYS A 26 23.48 8.26 42.50
CA LYS A 26 22.37 9.03 41.96
C LYS A 26 22.79 9.83 40.72
N GLU A 27 23.98 10.41 40.73
CA GLU A 27 24.50 11.16 39.57
C GLU A 27 24.83 10.24 38.39
N LEU A 28 25.45 9.08 38.65
CA LEU A 28 25.71 8.07 37.62
C LEU A 28 24.42 7.47 37.03
N TYR A 29 23.38 7.29 37.85
CA TYR A 29 22.09 6.82 37.40
C TYR A 29 21.39 7.88 36.53
N ARG A 30 21.47 9.15 36.92
CA ARG A 30 20.92 10.29 36.17
C ARG A 30 21.62 10.49 34.83
N GLN A 31 22.94 10.29 34.75
CA GLN A 31 23.68 10.36 33.49
C GLN A 31 23.37 9.17 32.58
N ARG A 32 23.21 7.95 33.11
CA ARG A 32 22.83 6.77 32.34
C ARG A 32 21.40 6.88 31.75
N THR A 33 20.45 7.42 32.52
CA THR A 33 19.08 7.61 32.02
C THR A 33 19.01 8.73 30.98
N CYS A 34 19.77 9.82 31.13
CA CYS A 34 19.86 10.87 30.10
C CYS A 34 20.54 10.37 28.82
N PHE A 35 21.58 9.53 28.92
CA PHE A 35 22.27 8.98 27.79
C PHE A 35 21.36 7.99 27.04
N ASN A 36 20.65 7.12 27.75
CA ASN A 36 19.71 6.19 27.15
C ASN A 36 18.51 6.92 26.52
N ALA A 37 18.01 7.98 27.12
CA ALA A 37 16.91 8.77 26.54
C ALA A 37 17.35 9.49 25.26
N ARG A 38 18.55 10.09 25.24
CA ARG A 38 19.10 10.71 24.02
C ARG A 38 19.41 9.69 22.94
N PHE A 39 19.93 8.53 23.30
CA PHE A 39 20.20 7.44 22.37
C PHE A 39 18.90 6.86 21.81
N PHE A 40 17.87 6.71 22.66
CA PHE A 40 16.55 6.26 22.23
C PHE A 40 15.86 7.27 21.31
N LEU A 41 15.96 8.57 21.59
CA LEU A 41 15.46 9.63 20.71
C LEU A 41 16.24 9.69 19.37
N TYR A 42 17.53 9.43 19.41
CA TYR A 42 18.36 9.37 18.22
C TYR A 42 17.99 8.15 17.36
N LEU A 43 17.83 6.97 17.97
CA LEU A 43 17.34 5.77 17.28
C LEU A 43 15.92 5.95 16.74
N CYS A 44 15.02 6.56 17.51
CA CYS A 44 13.67 6.86 17.07
C CYS A 44 13.66 7.82 15.87
N ARG A 45 14.57 8.80 15.85
CA ARG A 45 14.72 9.76 14.73
C ARG A 45 15.36 9.12 13.47
N ILE A 46 16.27 8.15 13.65
CA ILE A 46 16.79 7.35 12.54
C ILE A 46 15.72 6.41 12.02
N PHE A 47 14.98 5.74 12.92
CA PHE A 47 13.93 4.80 12.56
C PHE A 47 12.78 5.48 11.83
N THR A 48 12.34 6.66 12.29
CA THR A 48 11.34 7.48 11.57
C THR A 48 11.88 7.99 10.22
N ARG A 49 13.16 8.36 10.13
CA ARG A 49 13.77 8.75 8.85
C ARG A 49 13.91 7.57 7.90
N THR A 50 14.26 6.38 8.40
CA THR A 50 14.37 5.16 7.60
C THR A 50 12.99 4.68 7.13
N ILE A 51 11.95 4.78 7.96
CA ILE A 51 10.57 4.49 7.57
C ILE A 51 10.07 5.49 6.51
N VAL A 52 10.39 6.77 6.63
CA VAL A 52 10.02 7.78 5.62
C VAL A 52 10.76 7.56 4.29
N ILE A 53 11.99 7.03 4.31
CA ILE A 53 12.72 6.69 3.08
C ILE A 53 12.16 5.41 2.44
N MET A 54 11.57 4.49 3.20
CA MET A 54 10.92 3.28 2.68
C MET A 54 9.51 3.51 2.15
N THR A 55 8.91 4.68 2.33
CA THR A 55 7.59 5.05 1.79
C THR A 55 7.68 5.78 0.45
N LYS A 56 8.66 5.49 -0.40
CA LYS A 56 8.50 5.78 -1.82
C LYS A 56 7.38 4.85 -2.29
N ALA A 57 6.17 5.40 -2.40
CA ALA A 57 5.00 4.65 -2.83
C ALA A 57 5.31 4.04 -4.20
N ASN A 58 5.60 2.74 -4.23
CA ASN A 58 5.78 2.05 -5.50
C ASN A 58 4.41 2.06 -6.17
N LYS A 59 4.34 2.69 -7.33
CA LYS A 59 3.16 2.66 -8.17
C LYS A 59 3.10 1.31 -8.86
N VAL A 60 1.95 0.67 -8.77
CA VAL A 60 1.70 -0.63 -9.37
C VAL A 60 0.65 -0.47 -10.46
N LEU A 61 0.94 -0.97 -11.64
CA LEU A 61 -0.03 -1.17 -12.70
C LEU A 61 -0.41 -2.66 -12.70
N PHE A 62 -1.70 -2.93 -12.57
CA PHE A 62 -2.24 -4.28 -12.60
C PHE A 62 -3.24 -4.40 -13.74
N ILE A 63 -3.00 -5.35 -14.64
CA ILE A 63 -3.84 -5.60 -15.79
C ILE A 63 -4.37 -7.02 -15.68
N THR A 64 -5.68 -7.20 -15.88
CA THR A 64 -6.34 -8.50 -15.83
C THR A 64 -7.54 -8.49 -16.76
N GLN A 65 -7.93 -9.64 -17.24
CA GLN A 65 -9.10 -9.80 -18.12
C GLN A 65 -10.41 -9.85 -17.35
N GLU A 66 -10.37 -10.22 -16.06
CA GLU A 66 -11.56 -10.49 -15.28
C GLU A 66 -11.45 -9.88 -13.87
N ILE A 67 -12.53 -9.26 -13.42
CA ILE A 67 -12.65 -8.74 -12.05
C ILE A 67 -14.10 -8.89 -11.59
N THR A 68 -14.33 -9.49 -10.43
CA THR A 68 -15.64 -9.44 -9.78
C THR A 68 -15.90 -8.04 -9.21
N PRO A 69 -17.09 -7.46 -9.31
CA PRO A 69 -18.39 -8.04 -9.75
C PRO A 69 -18.73 -7.80 -11.23
N TYR A 70 -17.81 -7.35 -12.07
CA TYR A 70 -18.10 -6.96 -13.46
C TYR A 70 -18.31 -8.16 -14.38
N VAL A 71 -17.60 -9.25 -14.12
CA VAL A 71 -17.76 -10.53 -14.83
C VAL A 71 -18.20 -11.63 -13.85
N SER A 72 -18.60 -12.79 -14.39
CA SER A 72 -18.96 -13.96 -13.59
C SER A 72 -17.81 -14.41 -12.68
N GLU A 73 -18.13 -15.09 -11.60
CA GLU A 73 -17.15 -15.59 -10.65
C GLU A 73 -16.26 -16.66 -11.31
N SER A 74 -14.96 -16.39 -11.32
CA SER A 74 -13.89 -17.31 -11.68
C SER A 74 -12.73 -17.14 -10.69
N GLU A 75 -11.79 -18.06 -10.68
CA GLU A 75 -10.57 -17.91 -9.86
C GLU A 75 -9.79 -16.64 -10.28
N MET A 76 -9.68 -16.38 -11.57
CA MET A 76 -9.04 -15.20 -12.13
C MET A 76 -9.74 -13.92 -11.67
N ALA A 77 -11.08 -13.87 -11.77
CA ALA A 77 -11.88 -12.72 -11.38
C ALA A 77 -11.77 -12.44 -9.87
N ASN A 78 -11.68 -13.49 -9.05
CA ASN A 78 -11.48 -13.37 -7.61
C ASN A 78 -10.08 -12.84 -7.27
N ILE A 79 -9.02 -13.35 -7.94
CA ILE A 79 -7.66 -12.81 -7.81
C ILE A 79 -7.63 -11.35 -8.27
N GLY A 80 -8.25 -11.04 -9.42
CA GLY A 80 -8.37 -9.69 -9.97
C GLY A 80 -9.01 -8.70 -9.00
N ARG A 81 -9.90 -9.19 -8.15
CA ARG A 81 -10.57 -8.41 -7.12
C ARG A 81 -9.74 -8.24 -5.85
N HIS A 82 -9.22 -9.33 -5.30
CA HIS A 82 -8.63 -9.34 -3.96
C HIS A 82 -7.16 -8.90 -3.95
N LEU A 83 -6.39 -9.19 -4.99
CA LEU A 83 -4.97 -8.83 -5.05
C LEU A 83 -4.75 -7.31 -5.07
N PRO A 84 -5.42 -6.51 -5.95
CA PRO A 84 -5.27 -5.07 -5.93
C PRO A 84 -5.73 -4.43 -4.63
N GLN A 85 -6.81 -4.94 -4.03
CA GLN A 85 -7.30 -4.48 -2.74
C GLN A 85 -6.24 -4.68 -1.64
N ALA A 86 -5.65 -5.88 -1.55
CA ALA A 86 -4.61 -6.17 -0.56
C ALA A 86 -3.34 -5.31 -0.74
N ILE A 87 -2.99 -4.97 -1.98
CA ILE A 87 -1.88 -4.07 -2.28
C ILE A 87 -2.18 -2.64 -1.83
N GLN A 88 -3.40 -2.17 -2.08
CA GLN A 88 -3.87 -0.85 -1.65
C GLN A 88 -3.94 -0.74 -0.12
N GLU A 89 -4.42 -1.77 0.58
CA GLU A 89 -4.46 -1.84 2.05
C GLU A 89 -3.07 -1.77 2.68
N LYS A 90 -2.03 -2.24 1.96
CA LYS A 90 -0.63 -2.07 2.33
C LYS A 90 -0.06 -0.66 2.04
N GLY A 91 -0.92 0.29 1.67
CA GLY A 91 -0.54 1.69 1.42
C GLY A 91 0.23 1.92 0.12
N ARG A 92 0.10 1.02 -0.86
CA ARG A 92 0.70 1.20 -2.17
C ARG A 92 -0.31 1.76 -3.16
N GLU A 93 0.13 2.64 -4.05
CA GLU A 93 -0.71 3.15 -5.13
C GLU A 93 -0.80 2.09 -6.22
N ILE A 94 -2.02 1.64 -6.53
CA ILE A 94 -2.29 0.67 -7.59
C ILE A 94 -3.35 1.21 -8.54
N ARG A 95 -3.16 0.96 -9.83
CA ARG A 95 -4.14 1.21 -10.87
C ARG A 95 -4.46 -0.12 -11.54
N THR A 96 -5.74 -0.44 -11.62
CA THR A 96 -6.23 -1.70 -12.16
C THR A 96 -6.93 -1.45 -13.47
N PHE A 97 -6.55 -2.19 -14.51
CA PHE A 97 -7.14 -2.12 -15.83
C PHE A 97 -7.73 -3.47 -16.24
N MET A 98 -8.83 -3.42 -16.96
CA MET A 98 -9.44 -4.58 -17.61
C MET A 98 -10.13 -4.17 -18.90
N PRO A 99 -10.32 -5.11 -19.86
CA PRO A 99 -11.15 -4.86 -21.03
C PRO A 99 -12.61 -4.63 -20.64
N LYS A 100 -13.31 -3.76 -21.34
CA LYS A 100 -14.74 -3.56 -21.16
C LYS A 100 -15.50 -4.55 -22.03
N TRP A 101 -15.71 -5.74 -21.54
CA TRP A 101 -16.46 -6.77 -22.26
C TRP A 101 -17.92 -6.35 -22.49
N GLY A 102 -18.53 -6.84 -23.57
CA GLY A 102 -19.89 -6.49 -23.97
C GLY A 102 -20.99 -6.86 -22.97
N ASN A 103 -20.73 -7.85 -22.11
CA ASN A 103 -21.63 -8.24 -21.03
C ASN A 103 -21.62 -7.27 -19.83
N ILE A 104 -20.68 -6.31 -19.77
CA ILE A 104 -20.57 -5.34 -18.68
C ILE A 104 -21.57 -4.20 -18.91
N ASN A 105 -22.61 -4.14 -18.08
CA ASN A 105 -23.62 -3.09 -18.16
C ASN A 105 -23.09 -1.78 -17.53
N GLU A 106 -22.94 -0.75 -18.36
CA GLU A 106 -22.36 0.54 -17.95
C GLU A 106 -23.20 1.25 -16.90
N ARG A 107 -24.53 1.26 -17.07
CA ARG A 107 -25.45 1.95 -16.16
C ARG A 107 -25.49 1.26 -14.80
N ARG A 108 -25.57 -0.06 -14.77
CA ARG A 108 -25.61 -0.84 -13.53
C ARG A 108 -24.33 -0.68 -12.72
N ASN A 109 -23.21 -0.63 -13.40
CA ASN A 109 -21.88 -0.55 -12.79
C ASN A 109 -21.36 0.89 -12.67
N GLN A 110 -22.16 1.89 -13.08
CA GLN A 110 -21.81 3.31 -12.99
C GLN A 110 -20.46 3.62 -13.65
N LEU A 111 -20.25 3.13 -14.87
CA LEU A 111 -19.05 3.44 -15.65
C LEU A 111 -19.13 4.89 -16.14
N HIS A 112 -18.05 5.63 -15.96
CA HIS A 112 -17.89 7.00 -16.43
C HIS A 112 -16.67 7.09 -17.33
N GLU A 113 -16.81 7.76 -18.47
CA GLU A 113 -15.68 8.00 -19.36
C GLU A 113 -14.68 8.98 -18.75
N VAL A 114 -13.41 8.65 -18.89
CA VAL A 114 -12.29 9.50 -18.48
C VAL A 114 -11.79 10.26 -19.70
N ILE A 115 -12.38 11.40 -19.99
CA ILE A 115 -12.12 12.23 -21.19
C ILE A 115 -10.63 12.51 -21.40
N ARG A 116 -9.86 12.72 -20.32
CA ARG A 116 -8.42 13.01 -20.39
C ARG A 116 -7.56 11.82 -20.84
N LEU A 117 -8.08 10.62 -20.76
CA LEU A 117 -7.40 9.38 -21.14
C LEU A 117 -8.00 8.77 -22.41
N SER A 118 -9.15 9.26 -22.83
CA SER A 118 -9.86 8.79 -24.02
C SER A 118 -9.47 9.61 -25.27
N GLY A 119 -9.77 9.06 -26.45
CA GLY A 119 -9.64 9.76 -27.72
C GLY A 119 -8.27 9.63 -28.39
N MET A 120 -7.41 8.73 -27.92
CA MET A 120 -6.22 8.33 -28.69
C MET A 120 -6.65 7.34 -29.77
N ASN A 121 -6.25 7.58 -31.03
CA ASN A 121 -6.42 6.61 -32.08
C ASN A 121 -5.23 5.65 -32.12
N LEU A 122 -5.51 4.37 -32.06
CA LEU A 122 -4.55 3.29 -32.28
C LEU A 122 -4.74 2.77 -33.71
N ILE A 123 -3.65 2.68 -34.46
CA ILE A 123 -3.69 2.16 -35.84
C ILE A 123 -3.31 0.70 -35.77
N ILE A 124 -4.26 -0.18 -36.16
CA ILE A 124 -4.09 -1.63 -36.22
C ILE A 124 -4.58 -2.07 -37.58
N ASP A 125 -3.76 -2.82 -38.32
CA ASP A 125 -4.08 -3.33 -39.68
C ASP A 125 -4.59 -2.20 -40.62
N ASP A 126 -3.90 -1.03 -40.61
CA ASP A 126 -4.24 0.15 -41.40
C ASP A 126 -5.62 0.77 -41.13
N THR A 127 -6.23 0.42 -40.00
CA THR A 127 -7.50 0.99 -39.54
C THR A 127 -7.34 1.74 -38.21
N ASP A 128 -8.10 2.82 -38.07
CA ASP A 128 -8.10 3.65 -36.86
C ASP A 128 -9.07 3.09 -35.82
N HIS A 129 -8.57 2.81 -34.63
CA HIS A 129 -9.37 2.34 -33.52
C HIS A 129 -9.27 3.33 -32.33
N PRO A 130 -10.35 4.05 -32.01
CA PRO A 130 -10.32 5.01 -30.88
C PRO A 130 -10.26 4.26 -29.54
N LEU A 131 -9.27 4.61 -28.72
CA LEU A 131 -9.17 4.14 -27.36
C LEU A 131 -10.07 4.98 -26.44
N ILE A 132 -11.01 4.33 -25.78
CA ILE A 132 -11.89 4.93 -24.77
C ILE A 132 -11.57 4.32 -23.41
N ILE A 133 -11.30 5.16 -22.42
CA ILE A 133 -11.08 4.69 -21.06
C ILE A 133 -12.28 5.08 -20.20
N LYS A 134 -12.90 4.09 -19.59
CA LYS A 134 -13.98 4.26 -18.62
C LYS A 134 -13.48 3.85 -17.23
N VAL A 135 -14.10 4.39 -16.18
CA VAL A 135 -13.75 4.08 -14.80
C VAL A 135 -15.02 3.75 -14.01
N ALA A 136 -14.93 2.76 -13.15
CA ALA A 136 -15.93 2.50 -12.12
C ALA A 136 -15.26 2.27 -10.76
N SER A 137 -16.00 2.55 -9.69
CA SER A 137 -15.52 2.40 -8.33
C SER A 137 -16.19 1.23 -7.64
N ILE A 138 -15.40 0.34 -7.07
CA ILE A 138 -15.88 -0.70 -6.19
C ILE A 138 -15.86 -0.16 -4.76
N GLN A 139 -17.01 0.33 -4.30
CA GLN A 139 -17.13 1.06 -3.02
C GLN A 139 -16.68 0.23 -1.82
N SER A 140 -17.03 -1.06 -1.76
CA SER A 140 -16.66 -1.96 -0.66
C SER A 140 -15.15 -2.12 -0.47
N ALA A 141 -14.36 -1.97 -1.56
CA ALA A 141 -12.90 -2.05 -1.53
C ALA A 141 -12.22 -0.69 -1.67
N ARG A 142 -12.98 0.41 -1.86
CA ARG A 142 -12.45 1.74 -2.18
C ARG A 142 -11.46 1.72 -3.35
N MET A 143 -11.71 0.85 -4.32
CA MET A 143 -10.84 0.58 -5.46
C MET A 143 -11.48 1.10 -6.73
N GLN A 144 -10.67 1.72 -7.62
CA GLN A 144 -11.07 2.12 -8.95
C GLN A 144 -10.57 1.11 -9.97
N VAL A 145 -11.43 0.74 -10.91
CA VAL A 145 -11.10 -0.11 -12.04
C VAL A 145 -11.28 0.71 -13.32
N TYR A 146 -10.26 0.71 -14.14
CA TYR A 146 -10.25 1.36 -15.44
C TYR A 146 -10.56 0.32 -16.51
N PHE A 147 -11.47 0.66 -17.41
CA PHE A 147 -11.90 -0.19 -18.51
C PHE A 147 -11.33 0.33 -19.81
N ILE A 148 -10.70 -0.56 -20.56
CA ILE A 148 -10.26 -0.33 -21.93
C ILE A 148 -11.44 -0.66 -22.83
N ASP A 149 -11.96 0.32 -23.55
CA ASP A 149 -13.15 0.18 -24.38
C ASP A 149 -12.88 0.62 -25.82
N ASN A 150 -13.45 -0.13 -26.73
CA ASN A 150 -13.53 0.15 -28.14
C ASN A 150 -14.74 -0.59 -28.69
N ASP A 151 -15.57 0.07 -29.47
CA ASP A 151 -16.81 -0.51 -29.96
C ASP A 151 -16.57 -1.69 -30.91
N ASP A 152 -15.52 -1.62 -31.74
CA ASP A 152 -15.21 -2.67 -32.70
C ASP A 152 -14.76 -3.97 -32.02
N TYR A 153 -13.94 -3.84 -30.98
CA TYR A 153 -13.29 -5.00 -30.34
C TYR A 153 -14.03 -5.56 -29.14
N PHE A 154 -14.80 -4.76 -28.39
CA PHE A 154 -15.33 -5.21 -27.11
C PHE A 154 -16.86 -5.20 -27.01
N GLN A 155 -17.58 -4.42 -27.82
CA GLN A 155 -19.02 -4.22 -27.64
C GLN A 155 -19.84 -5.50 -27.69
N ASN A 156 -19.51 -6.43 -28.61
CA ASN A 156 -20.23 -7.68 -28.85
C ASN A 156 -19.42 -8.92 -28.44
N ARG A 157 -18.44 -8.75 -27.56
CA ARG A 157 -17.56 -9.85 -27.12
C ARG A 157 -17.78 -10.14 -25.65
N LEU A 158 -17.95 -11.42 -25.31
CA LEU A 158 -18.08 -11.84 -23.91
C LEU A 158 -16.73 -11.90 -23.21
N GLN A 159 -15.75 -12.46 -23.90
CA GLN A 159 -14.33 -12.55 -23.49
C GLN A 159 -13.53 -12.88 -24.78
N THR A 160 -12.62 -13.85 -24.71
CA THR A 160 -11.82 -14.32 -25.86
C THR A 160 -12.55 -15.36 -26.71
N ALA A 161 -13.67 -15.89 -26.21
CA ALA A 161 -14.48 -16.90 -26.89
C ALA A 161 -15.97 -16.56 -26.73
N ASP A 162 -16.78 -17.14 -27.62
CA ASP A 162 -18.25 -17.04 -27.58
C ASP A 162 -18.88 -17.95 -26.51
N GLU A 163 -20.20 -17.98 -26.43
CA GLU A 163 -20.95 -18.82 -25.49
C GLU A 163 -20.73 -20.33 -25.70
N ASN A 164 -20.31 -20.74 -26.89
CA ASN A 164 -20.02 -22.12 -27.23
C ASN A 164 -18.55 -22.50 -27.01
N GLY A 165 -17.71 -21.56 -26.57
CA GLY A 165 -16.28 -21.76 -26.35
C GLY A 165 -15.43 -21.66 -27.60
N VAL A 166 -16.00 -21.12 -28.70
CA VAL A 166 -15.27 -20.90 -29.97
C VAL A 166 -14.56 -19.54 -29.90
N GLU A 167 -13.25 -19.54 -30.13
CA GLU A 167 -12.44 -18.32 -30.12
C GLU A 167 -12.84 -17.39 -31.28
N TYR A 168 -12.74 -16.09 -31.04
CA TYR A 168 -13.00 -15.09 -32.07
C TYR A 168 -11.78 -14.90 -32.96
N ASP A 169 -12.02 -14.70 -34.26
CA ASP A 169 -10.97 -14.55 -35.29
C ASP A 169 -10.15 -13.26 -35.11
N ASP A 170 -10.70 -12.26 -34.42
CA ASP A 170 -10.08 -10.95 -34.14
C ASP A 170 -9.31 -10.87 -32.83
N ASN A 171 -9.07 -12.00 -32.15
CA ASN A 171 -8.37 -12.05 -30.88
C ASN A 171 -6.94 -11.47 -30.97
N ASP A 172 -6.25 -11.67 -32.07
CA ASP A 172 -4.88 -11.17 -32.27
C ASP A 172 -4.87 -9.65 -32.36
N SER A 173 -5.74 -9.05 -33.17
CA SER A 173 -5.87 -7.60 -33.31
C SER A 173 -6.31 -6.95 -31.99
N ARG A 174 -7.21 -7.64 -31.25
CA ARG A 174 -7.66 -7.22 -29.92
C ARG A 174 -6.54 -7.27 -28.87
N ALA A 175 -5.63 -8.24 -28.98
CA ALA A 175 -4.47 -8.34 -28.08
C ALA A 175 -3.41 -7.27 -28.38
N ILE A 176 -3.38 -6.75 -29.60
CA ILE A 176 -2.51 -5.63 -29.98
C ILE A 176 -3.09 -4.30 -29.47
N PHE A 177 -4.41 -4.14 -29.55
CA PHE A 177 -5.13 -2.97 -29.03
C PHE A 177 -4.92 -2.80 -27.52
#